data_172a8a43323055c8ccdaf5101173f00c
#
_entry.id   172a8a43323055c8ccdaf5101173f00c
#
_cell.length_a   1.000
_cell.length_b   1.000
_cell.length_c   1.000
_cell.angle_alpha   90.00
_cell.angle_beta   90.00
_cell.angle_gamma   90.00
#
_symmetry.space_group_name_H-M   'P 1'
#
loop_
_entity.id
_entity.type
_entity.pdbx_description
1 polymer ?
#
loop_
_entity_poly.entity_id
_entity_poly.type
_entity_poly.pdbx_seq_one_letter_code
_entity_poly.pdbx_strand_id
1 'polypeptide(L)'
;MLAFIDWGTAMNPIFLRYTFLASLLVCRLSQPFPLFSAEAKVQIHSPKTGATINQEQNLVFVSGKVTTTAARSANVDIMLLLDASGSTARYAGIDLAGMDQLPESGSGSNTPQIFIGGMSVGGPATRNLRNSILAAEVIAARRLLTQLNSETTRVGLVSFGERAKLVQPLTHEFDRVRLALDEVYKAGPYGGTNMVEGIRTGITELMGLGSSEKKTDAVKVEFLLTDGFPTMPIGGGQRATPQDTDLAINAARLAGRAGIKVHVFALGEEALSFPRAAVGIAKQSGGTYTPVSRPVDILSVVENISAVGVDYVQIVNQTSGQKASQLRVAADGFFSAAVPAIEGRNQIDVFARASDGSNGKDSITINYQSGNQKSLELEVFLEREKKLKLEVERLGKSQAEIQQDIERGRQDGLERSQRQLPVEQGTQVQ
;
A
#
# COMPACT_ATOMS: atom_id res chain seq x y z
N MET A 1 -45.84 -42.63 -71.90
CA MET A 1 -47.15 -42.35 -71.32
C MET A 1 -46.87 -42.00 -69.82
N LEU A 2 -46.66 -40.74 -69.53
CA LEU A 2 -46.28 -40.24 -68.24
C LEU A 2 -47.49 -39.73 -67.49
N ALA A 3 -47.80 -40.30 -66.33
CA ALA A 3 -48.85 -39.85 -65.44
C ALA A 3 -48.31 -38.86 -64.42
N PHE A 4 -48.79 -37.63 -64.44
CA PHE A 4 -48.61 -36.62 -63.43
C PHE A 4 -49.48 -37.00 -62.24
N ILE A 5 -48.83 -37.05 -61.03
CA ILE A 5 -49.57 -37.08 -59.76
C ILE A 5 -49.48 -35.76 -59.17
N ASP A 6 -50.58 -35.07 -59.03
CA ASP A 6 -50.75 -33.75 -58.34
C ASP A 6 -50.88 -34.03 -56.83
N TRP A 7 -49.95 -33.43 -56.02
CA TRP A 7 -50.02 -33.47 -54.58
C TRP A 7 -50.36 -32.05 -54.08
N GLY A 8 -51.66 -31.75 -54.19
CA GLY A 8 -52.17 -30.58 -53.46
C GLY A 8 -52.36 -30.90 -51.98
N THR A 9 -51.38 -30.56 -51.13
CA THR A 9 -51.55 -30.56 -49.69
C THR A 9 -51.67 -29.17 -49.18
N ALA A 10 -52.88 -28.79 -48.79
CA ALA A 10 -53.21 -27.61 -48.08
C ALA A 10 -52.45 -27.56 -46.73
N MET A 11 -51.49 -26.66 -46.57
CA MET A 11 -50.81 -26.41 -45.31
C MET A 11 -51.77 -25.80 -44.31
N ASN A 12 -51.99 -26.43 -43.17
CA ASN A 12 -52.85 -26.01 -42.09
C ASN A 12 -52.30 -24.69 -41.46
N PRO A 13 -53.08 -23.61 -41.37
CA PRO A 13 -52.63 -22.30 -40.91
C PRO A 13 -52.13 -22.26 -39.45
N ILE A 14 -52.37 -23.34 -38.70
CA ILE A 14 -51.87 -23.47 -37.33
C ILE A 14 -50.33 -23.73 -37.30
N PHE A 15 -49.78 -24.42 -38.30
CA PHE A 15 -48.35 -24.69 -38.37
C PHE A 15 -47.53 -23.44 -38.72
N LEU A 16 -48.10 -22.49 -39.43
CA LEU A 16 -47.39 -21.25 -39.79
C LEU A 16 -47.27 -20.26 -38.62
N ARG A 17 -48.16 -20.39 -37.62
CA ARG A 17 -48.07 -19.54 -36.40
C ARG A 17 -47.03 -19.97 -35.42
N TYR A 18 -46.72 -21.26 -35.33
CA TYR A 18 -45.69 -21.77 -34.40
C TYR A 18 -44.26 -21.64 -34.94
N THR A 19 -44.06 -21.66 -36.25
CA THR A 19 -42.72 -21.41 -36.84
C THR A 19 -42.34 -19.93 -36.78
N PHE A 20 -43.27 -19.00 -36.85
CA PHE A 20 -42.99 -17.56 -36.67
C PHE A 20 -42.75 -17.17 -35.21
N LEU A 21 -43.40 -17.83 -34.26
CA LEU A 21 -43.15 -17.62 -32.83
C LEU A 21 -41.81 -18.24 -32.38
N ALA A 22 -41.41 -19.38 -32.93
CA ALA A 22 -40.13 -20.02 -32.63
C ALA A 22 -38.94 -19.23 -33.18
N SER A 23 -39.06 -18.63 -34.37
CA SER A 23 -37.99 -17.79 -34.93
C SER A 23 -37.88 -16.41 -34.22
N LEU A 24 -38.96 -15.85 -33.69
CA LEU A 24 -38.91 -14.65 -32.86
C LEU A 24 -38.35 -14.90 -31.46
N LEU A 25 -38.50 -16.11 -30.92
CA LEU A 25 -37.92 -16.48 -29.61
C LEU A 25 -36.41 -16.77 -29.72
N VAL A 26 -35.96 -17.36 -30.82
CA VAL A 26 -34.51 -17.63 -31.06
C VAL A 26 -33.77 -16.35 -31.40
N CYS A 27 -34.38 -15.34 -32.04
CA CYS A 27 -33.75 -14.07 -32.33
C CYS A 27 -33.58 -13.16 -31.07
N ARG A 28 -34.33 -13.41 -29.99
CA ARG A 28 -34.15 -12.66 -28.72
C ARG A 28 -33.08 -13.26 -27.82
N LEU A 29 -32.62 -14.50 -28.06
CA LEU A 29 -31.55 -15.14 -27.30
C LEU A 29 -30.13 -14.87 -27.85
N SER A 30 -30.04 -14.21 -29.01
CA SER A 30 -28.75 -13.85 -29.63
C SER A 30 -28.39 -12.37 -29.54
N GLN A 31 -28.99 -11.61 -28.63
CA GLN A 31 -28.42 -10.33 -28.25
C GLN A 31 -27.14 -10.63 -27.47
N PRO A 32 -25.95 -10.23 -27.93
CA PRO A 32 -24.77 -10.31 -27.11
C PRO A 32 -25.06 -9.49 -25.85
N PHE A 33 -25.09 -10.14 -24.69
CA PHE A 33 -24.99 -9.41 -23.44
C PHE A 33 -23.80 -8.47 -23.60
N PRO A 34 -23.92 -7.17 -23.30
CA PRO A 34 -22.76 -6.30 -23.29
C PRO A 34 -21.80 -6.93 -22.29
N LEU A 35 -20.74 -7.56 -22.79
CA LEU A 35 -19.56 -7.86 -21.99
C LEU A 35 -19.07 -6.50 -21.55
N PHE A 36 -19.44 -6.09 -20.35
CA PHE A 36 -18.79 -4.98 -19.67
C PHE A 36 -17.33 -5.42 -19.49
N SER A 37 -16.51 -5.13 -20.50
CA SER A 37 -15.08 -5.26 -20.32
C SER A 37 -14.72 -4.23 -19.24
N ALA A 38 -14.15 -4.74 -18.18
CA ALA A 38 -13.54 -3.90 -17.17
C ALA A 38 -12.58 -2.93 -17.87
N GLU A 39 -12.79 -1.63 -17.69
CA GLU A 39 -11.96 -0.59 -18.28
C GLU A 39 -11.27 0.18 -17.16
N ALA A 40 -9.94 0.26 -17.25
CA ALA A 40 -9.19 1.17 -16.41
C ALA A 40 -9.32 2.58 -16.99
N LYS A 41 -9.79 3.54 -16.20
CA LYS A 41 -9.86 4.93 -16.60
C LYS A 41 -8.56 5.63 -16.22
N VAL A 42 -7.82 6.06 -17.22
CA VAL A 42 -6.65 6.95 -17.05
C VAL A 42 -7.12 8.39 -17.20
N GLN A 43 -6.67 9.28 -16.33
CA GLN A 43 -6.94 10.70 -16.41
C GLN A 43 -5.66 11.49 -16.14
N ILE A 44 -5.18 12.21 -17.14
CA ILE A 44 -4.03 13.10 -17.01
C ILE A 44 -4.49 14.42 -16.39
N HIS A 45 -3.90 14.80 -15.28
CA HIS A 45 -4.23 16.03 -14.56
C HIS A 45 -3.37 17.20 -15.00
N SER A 46 -2.08 16.97 -15.23
CA SER A 46 -1.11 17.97 -15.64
C SER A 46 -0.07 17.35 -16.59
N PRO A 47 0.35 18.09 -17.62
CA PRO A 47 -0.23 19.35 -18.09
C PRO A 47 -1.60 19.14 -18.74
N LYS A 48 -2.35 20.23 -18.94
CA LYS A 48 -3.61 20.17 -19.69
C LYS A 48 -3.32 20.14 -21.20
N THR A 49 -4.20 19.49 -21.95
CA THR A 49 -4.14 19.50 -23.42
C THR A 49 -4.14 20.94 -23.94
N GLY A 50 -3.24 21.23 -24.89
CA GLY A 50 -3.03 22.55 -25.46
C GLY A 50 -2.08 23.47 -24.65
N ALA A 51 -1.58 23.00 -23.49
CA ALA A 51 -0.66 23.80 -22.70
C ALA A 51 0.67 24.06 -23.44
N THR A 52 1.18 25.28 -23.30
CA THR A 52 2.54 25.62 -23.71
C THR A 52 3.47 25.48 -22.51
N ILE A 53 4.52 24.69 -22.66
CA ILE A 53 5.51 24.39 -21.63
C ILE A 53 6.84 25.00 -22.03
N ASN A 54 7.32 25.93 -21.22
CA ASN A 54 8.62 26.59 -21.44
C ASN A 54 9.60 26.07 -20.39
N GLN A 55 10.54 25.19 -20.79
CA GLN A 55 11.54 24.61 -19.87
C GLN A 55 12.87 24.39 -20.60
N GLU A 56 13.98 24.49 -19.86
CA GLU A 56 15.33 24.33 -20.41
C GLU A 56 15.76 22.87 -20.63
N GLN A 57 15.15 21.91 -19.94
CA GLN A 57 15.68 20.54 -19.83
C GLN A 57 15.07 19.53 -20.81
N ASN A 58 14.30 19.96 -21.80
CA ASN A 58 13.59 19.06 -22.72
C ASN A 58 12.76 17.96 -22.00
N LEU A 59 12.27 18.26 -20.79
CA LEU A 59 11.45 17.37 -19.97
C LEU A 59 10.13 18.04 -19.65
N VAL A 60 9.05 17.25 -19.64
CA VAL A 60 7.71 17.66 -19.21
C VAL A 60 7.27 16.77 -18.07
N PHE A 61 6.86 17.37 -16.97
CA PHE A 61 6.30 16.62 -15.84
C PHE A 61 4.84 16.31 -16.13
N VAL A 62 4.52 15.00 -16.18
CA VAL A 62 3.16 14.50 -16.40
C VAL A 62 2.67 13.86 -15.13
N SER A 63 1.47 14.24 -14.69
CA SER A 63 0.81 13.62 -13.54
C SER A 63 -0.66 13.36 -13.83
N GLY A 64 -1.20 12.34 -13.18
CA GLY A 64 -2.59 11.94 -13.35
C GLY A 64 -3.01 10.85 -12.38
N LYS A 65 -4.16 10.27 -12.65
CA LYS A 65 -4.73 9.19 -11.85
C LYS A 65 -5.25 8.07 -12.74
N VAL A 66 -5.03 6.84 -12.31
CA VAL A 66 -5.66 5.65 -12.86
C VAL A 66 -6.74 5.20 -11.89
N THR A 67 -7.98 5.07 -12.37
CA THR A 67 -9.09 4.50 -11.61
C THR A 67 -9.66 3.31 -12.38
N THR A 68 -10.10 2.27 -11.68
CA THR A 68 -10.70 1.11 -12.32
C THR A 68 -12.19 1.09 -12.03
N THR A 69 -13.00 0.92 -13.08
CA THR A 69 -14.44 0.69 -12.93
C THR A 69 -14.75 -0.75 -12.59
N ALA A 70 -13.79 -1.64 -12.81
CA ALA A 70 -13.89 -3.07 -12.60
C ALA A 70 -13.78 -3.52 -11.14
N ALA A 71 -13.50 -2.62 -10.20
CA ALA A 71 -13.63 -2.90 -8.77
C ALA A 71 -15.03 -3.45 -8.36
N ARG A 72 -15.97 -3.46 -9.30
CA ARG A 72 -17.30 -4.05 -9.13
C ARG A 72 -17.42 -5.51 -9.60
N SER A 73 -16.45 -6.06 -10.31
CA SER A 73 -16.56 -7.42 -10.89
C SER A 73 -15.37 -8.34 -10.59
N ALA A 74 -14.21 -7.83 -10.17
CA ALA A 74 -13.10 -8.68 -9.78
C ALA A 74 -13.22 -9.07 -8.30
N ASN A 75 -13.04 -10.36 -8.00
CA ASN A 75 -12.91 -10.81 -6.62
C ASN A 75 -11.59 -10.29 -6.03
N VAL A 76 -11.65 -9.72 -4.84
CA VAL A 76 -10.49 -9.17 -4.14
C VAL A 76 -10.43 -9.73 -2.72
N ASP A 77 -9.27 -10.21 -2.33
CA ASP A 77 -8.97 -10.63 -0.96
C ASP A 77 -8.00 -9.64 -0.35
N ILE A 78 -8.43 -8.95 0.70
CA ILE A 78 -7.64 -7.95 1.41
C ILE A 78 -7.32 -8.46 2.81
N MET A 79 -6.05 -8.50 3.17
CA MET A 79 -5.64 -8.68 4.55
C MET A 79 -5.14 -7.36 5.12
N LEU A 80 -5.85 -6.84 6.12
CA LEU A 80 -5.42 -5.69 6.90
C LEU A 80 -4.39 -6.15 7.93
N LEU A 81 -3.21 -5.56 7.92
CA LEU A 81 -2.14 -5.80 8.89
C LEU A 81 -1.99 -4.52 9.72
N LEU A 82 -2.52 -4.51 10.94
CA LEU A 82 -2.47 -3.36 11.84
C LEU A 82 -1.34 -3.52 12.84
N ASP A 83 -0.53 -2.48 12.95
CA ASP A 83 0.51 -2.38 13.95
C ASP A 83 -0.12 -2.05 15.32
N ALA A 84 -0.05 -2.98 16.24
CA ALA A 84 -0.48 -2.80 17.63
C ALA A 84 0.73 -2.81 18.58
N SER A 85 1.93 -2.47 18.08
CA SER A 85 3.12 -2.32 18.91
C SER A 85 3.00 -1.11 19.85
N GLY A 86 3.84 -1.08 20.88
CA GLY A 86 3.77 -0.05 21.90
C GLY A 86 3.93 1.38 21.37
N SER A 87 4.61 1.59 20.24
CA SER A 87 4.77 2.91 19.61
C SER A 87 3.45 3.53 19.15
N THR A 88 2.46 2.70 18.75
CA THR A 88 1.16 3.19 18.29
C THR A 88 0.29 3.81 19.40
N ALA A 89 0.75 3.78 20.68
CA ALA A 89 0.18 4.57 21.79
C ALA A 89 0.42 6.08 21.63
N ARG A 90 1.28 6.52 20.72
CA ARG A 90 1.59 7.94 20.52
C ARG A 90 0.39 8.70 19.96
N TYR A 91 0.45 10.02 20.15
CA TYR A 91 -0.58 10.94 19.67
C TYR A 91 -0.64 10.97 18.14
N ALA A 92 -1.83 10.81 17.57
CA ALA A 92 -2.04 10.75 16.11
C ALA A 92 -2.01 12.11 15.40
N GLY A 93 -1.94 13.22 16.14
CA GLY A 93 -1.86 14.57 15.58
C GLY A 93 -3.11 15.43 15.77
N ILE A 94 -4.26 14.85 16.05
CA ILE A 94 -5.51 15.57 16.39
C ILE A 94 -6.33 14.78 17.41
N ASP A 95 -7.34 15.45 17.99
CA ASP A 95 -8.36 14.78 18.78
C ASP A 95 -9.33 14.03 17.86
N LEU A 96 -9.36 12.71 17.98
CA LEU A 96 -10.24 11.82 17.20
C LEU A 96 -11.58 11.61 17.89
N ALA A 97 -11.81 12.21 19.07
CA ALA A 97 -13.08 12.15 19.80
C ALA A 97 -14.20 12.75 18.92
N GLY A 98 -15.13 11.93 18.51
CA GLY A 98 -16.27 12.33 17.66
C GLY A 98 -16.12 12.05 16.16
N MET A 99 -14.97 11.56 15.68
CA MET A 99 -14.78 11.23 14.25
C MET A 99 -15.35 9.86 13.86
N ASP A 100 -15.42 8.93 14.80
CA ASP A 100 -16.06 7.61 14.61
C ASP A 100 -16.44 7.00 15.97
N GLN A 101 -17.41 6.09 15.95
CA GLN A 101 -17.80 5.36 17.16
C GLN A 101 -16.74 4.31 17.51
N LEU A 102 -15.63 4.76 18.09
CA LEU A 102 -14.73 3.83 18.77
C LEU A 102 -15.44 3.29 20.03
N PRO A 103 -15.31 2.00 20.32
CA PRO A 103 -15.88 1.44 21.54
C PRO A 103 -15.29 2.18 22.76
N GLU A 104 -16.05 2.24 23.85
CA GLU A 104 -15.51 2.78 25.09
C GLU A 104 -14.29 1.95 25.48
N SER A 105 -13.13 2.60 25.56
CA SER A 105 -11.93 1.97 26.10
C SER A 105 -12.23 1.68 27.58
N GLY A 106 -12.15 0.40 27.94
CA GLY A 106 -12.25 0.03 29.36
C GLY A 106 -11.30 0.92 30.15
N SER A 107 -11.78 1.51 31.22
CA SER A 107 -11.05 2.41 32.12
C SER A 107 -9.92 1.66 32.87
N GLY A 108 -9.00 1.09 32.12
CA GLY A 108 -7.76 0.54 32.63
C GLY A 108 -6.65 1.56 32.49
N SER A 109 -6.25 2.19 33.58
CA SER A 109 -5.19 3.18 33.70
C SER A 109 -3.78 2.61 33.47
N ASN A 110 -3.58 1.72 32.51
CA ASN A 110 -2.28 1.22 32.13
C ASN A 110 -1.87 1.83 30.78
N THR A 111 -1.47 3.11 30.80
CA THR A 111 -0.62 3.65 29.74
C THR A 111 0.74 2.95 29.81
N PRO A 112 1.11 2.12 28.84
CA PRO A 112 2.47 1.59 28.80
C PRO A 112 3.41 2.77 28.54
N GLN A 113 4.15 3.18 29.54
CA GLN A 113 5.32 4.03 29.30
C GLN A 113 6.40 3.15 28.70
N ILE A 114 6.69 3.37 27.42
CA ILE A 114 7.79 2.68 26.77
C ILE A 114 9.09 3.35 27.22
N PHE A 115 9.76 2.73 28.17
CA PHE A 115 11.12 3.09 28.56
C PHE A 115 12.10 2.21 27.80
N ILE A 116 12.79 2.77 26.83
CA ILE A 116 13.97 2.14 26.22
C ILE A 116 15.19 2.77 26.88
N GLY A 117 15.91 1.99 27.70
CA GLY A 117 17.17 2.43 28.32
C GLY A 117 17.07 3.67 29.22
N GLY A 118 15.91 3.91 29.86
CA GLY A 118 15.69 5.05 30.73
C GLY A 118 15.35 6.38 30.03
N MET A 119 15.28 6.39 28.72
CA MET A 119 14.80 7.54 27.92
C MET A 119 13.48 7.24 27.25
N SER A 120 12.52 8.16 27.33
CA SER A 120 11.31 8.16 26.51
C SER A 120 11.71 8.42 25.06
N VAL A 121 11.71 7.38 24.23
CA VAL A 121 12.00 7.53 22.79
C VAL A 121 10.67 7.69 22.06
N GLY A 122 10.48 8.85 21.45
CA GLY A 122 9.29 9.19 20.67
C GLY A 122 8.44 10.26 21.37
N GLY A 123 7.53 10.88 20.63
CA GLY A 123 6.57 11.85 21.16
C GLY A 123 5.79 11.29 22.34
N PRO A 124 5.17 12.16 23.16
CA PRO A 124 4.48 11.74 24.37
C PRO A 124 3.38 10.73 24.02
N ALA A 125 3.36 9.59 24.74
CA ALA A 125 2.22 8.68 24.70
C ALA A 125 0.96 9.47 25.12
N THR A 126 -0.11 9.32 24.34
CA THR A 126 -1.37 9.97 24.72
C THR A 126 -1.96 9.32 25.95
N ARG A 127 -2.46 10.11 26.89
CA ARG A 127 -3.23 9.60 28.02
C ARG A 127 -4.61 9.07 27.61
N ASN A 128 -5.05 9.41 26.42
CA ASN A 128 -6.32 9.01 25.86
C ASN A 128 -6.07 8.16 24.61
N LEU A 129 -6.32 6.85 24.72
CA LEU A 129 -6.14 5.91 23.61
C LEU A 129 -6.94 6.31 22.34
N ARG A 130 -8.05 7.05 22.52
CA ARG A 130 -8.84 7.59 21.39
C ARG A 130 -8.05 8.52 20.47
N ASN A 131 -6.98 9.13 20.97
CA ASN A 131 -6.13 10.04 20.20
C ASN A 131 -4.81 9.40 19.78
N SER A 132 -4.69 8.08 19.86
CA SER A 132 -3.50 7.32 19.52
C SER A 132 -3.41 7.03 18.02
N ILE A 133 -2.21 6.67 17.58
CA ILE A 133 -1.97 6.17 16.22
C ILE A 133 -2.80 4.92 15.96
N LEU A 134 -2.88 3.98 16.92
CA LEU A 134 -3.73 2.80 16.80
C LEU A 134 -5.20 3.17 16.57
N ALA A 135 -5.72 4.21 17.25
CA ALA A 135 -7.07 4.71 17.00
C ALA A 135 -7.23 5.20 15.57
N ALA A 136 -6.26 5.95 15.04
CA ALA A 136 -6.27 6.43 13.66
C ALA A 136 -6.25 5.27 12.65
N GLU A 137 -5.45 4.23 12.91
CA GLU A 137 -5.40 3.01 12.07
C GLU A 137 -6.75 2.27 12.05
N VAL A 138 -7.37 2.10 13.22
CA VAL A 138 -8.68 1.44 13.34
C VAL A 138 -9.76 2.24 12.63
N ILE A 139 -9.81 3.55 12.79
CA ILE A 139 -10.77 4.41 12.09
C ILE A 139 -10.53 4.37 10.58
N ALA A 140 -9.26 4.41 10.14
CA ALA A 140 -8.90 4.30 8.73
C ALA A 140 -9.37 2.97 8.12
N ALA A 141 -9.13 1.85 8.82
CA ALA A 141 -9.60 0.54 8.40
C ALA A 141 -11.13 0.48 8.30
N ARG A 142 -11.86 1.07 9.25
CA ARG A 142 -13.33 1.16 9.19
C ARG A 142 -13.83 1.98 8.00
N ARG A 143 -13.19 3.12 7.71
CA ARG A 143 -13.51 3.94 6.54
C ARG A 143 -13.25 3.19 5.25
N LEU A 144 -12.13 2.48 5.15
CA LEU A 144 -11.85 1.64 3.99
C LEU A 144 -12.98 0.62 3.75
N LEU A 145 -13.49 -0.05 4.80
CA LEU A 145 -14.60 -0.99 4.68
C LEU A 145 -15.87 -0.36 4.11
N THR A 146 -16.11 0.95 4.31
CA THR A 146 -17.30 1.62 3.75
C THR A 146 -17.23 1.85 2.25
N GLN A 147 -16.04 1.76 1.66
CA GLN A 147 -15.79 2.00 0.24
C GLN A 147 -15.70 0.71 -0.57
N LEU A 148 -15.55 -0.41 0.11
CA LEU A 148 -15.41 -1.71 -0.53
C LEU A 148 -16.78 -2.34 -0.82
N ASN A 149 -16.87 -3.07 -1.93
CA ASN A 149 -18.06 -3.87 -2.22
C ASN A 149 -17.94 -5.24 -1.55
N SER A 150 -18.78 -5.52 -0.55
CA SER A 150 -18.78 -6.78 0.19
C SER A 150 -19.17 -8.00 -0.65
N GLU A 151 -19.82 -7.83 -1.80
CA GLU A 151 -20.17 -8.96 -2.69
C GLU A 151 -18.94 -9.53 -3.40
N THR A 152 -17.96 -8.67 -3.72
CA THR A 152 -16.76 -9.03 -4.49
C THR A 152 -15.50 -9.03 -3.65
N THR A 153 -15.51 -8.42 -2.46
CA THR A 153 -14.32 -8.28 -1.62
C THR A 153 -14.46 -9.06 -0.32
N ARG A 154 -13.45 -9.88 -0.02
CA ARG A 154 -13.27 -10.42 1.34
C ARG A 154 -12.19 -9.63 2.06
N VAL A 155 -12.43 -9.35 3.32
CA VAL A 155 -11.46 -8.66 4.18
C VAL A 155 -11.18 -9.51 5.41
N GLY A 156 -9.90 -9.65 5.74
CA GLY A 156 -9.42 -10.24 6.98
C GLY A 156 -8.59 -9.24 7.78
N LEU A 157 -8.29 -9.55 9.03
CA LEU A 157 -7.56 -8.72 9.95
C LEU A 157 -6.49 -9.51 10.70
N VAL A 158 -5.26 -9.04 10.60
CA VAL A 158 -4.13 -9.43 11.44
C VAL A 158 -3.71 -8.22 12.27
N SER A 159 -3.58 -8.40 13.57
CA SER A 159 -2.90 -7.45 14.44
C SER A 159 -1.50 -7.97 14.75
N PHE A 160 -0.49 -7.12 14.71
CA PHE A 160 0.87 -7.51 15.07
C PHE A 160 1.52 -6.50 16.03
N GLY A 161 2.29 -7.04 16.93
CA GLY A 161 3.14 -6.37 17.90
C GLY A 161 4.37 -7.28 18.10
N GLU A 162 4.63 -7.80 19.31
CA GLU A 162 5.67 -8.83 19.52
C GLU A 162 5.37 -10.10 18.74
N ARG A 163 4.08 -10.44 18.60
CA ARG A 163 3.57 -11.55 17.80
C ARG A 163 2.44 -11.07 16.92
N ALA A 164 2.23 -11.77 15.81
CA ALA A 164 1.06 -11.58 15.00
C ALA A 164 -0.09 -12.49 15.44
N LYS A 165 -1.29 -11.94 15.44
CA LYS A 165 -2.54 -12.65 15.71
C LYS A 165 -3.48 -12.46 14.53
N LEU A 166 -3.96 -13.57 13.96
CA LEU A 166 -5.13 -13.53 13.09
C LEU A 166 -6.36 -13.22 13.97
N VAL A 167 -6.93 -12.03 13.81
CA VAL A 167 -8.10 -11.60 14.56
C VAL A 167 -9.38 -11.97 13.81
N GLN A 168 -9.38 -11.80 12.49
CA GLN A 168 -10.50 -12.15 11.63
C GLN A 168 -9.98 -12.80 10.33
N PRO A 169 -10.37 -14.05 10.03
CA PRO A 169 -10.18 -14.65 8.70
C PRO A 169 -10.91 -13.87 7.62
N LEU A 170 -10.53 -14.09 6.34
CA LEU A 170 -11.17 -13.45 5.20
C LEU A 170 -12.68 -13.70 5.17
N THR A 171 -13.46 -12.63 5.13
CA THR A 171 -14.92 -12.68 5.12
C THR A 171 -15.54 -11.59 4.26
N HIS A 172 -16.71 -11.84 3.70
CA HIS A 172 -17.58 -10.87 3.06
C HIS A 172 -18.40 -10.07 4.09
N GLU A 173 -18.51 -10.57 5.32
CA GLU A 173 -19.28 -9.96 6.42
C GLU A 173 -18.42 -8.88 7.10
N PHE A 174 -18.43 -7.65 6.58
CA PHE A 174 -17.60 -6.55 7.09
C PHE A 174 -17.91 -6.18 8.55
N ASP A 175 -19.09 -6.50 9.06
CA ASP A 175 -19.41 -6.29 10.47
C ASP A 175 -18.54 -7.15 11.40
N ARG A 176 -18.17 -8.36 10.98
CA ARG A 176 -17.19 -9.18 11.72
C ARG A 176 -15.81 -8.51 11.75
N VAL A 177 -15.42 -7.89 10.65
CA VAL A 177 -14.14 -7.14 10.59
C VAL A 177 -14.21 -5.92 11.51
N ARG A 178 -15.34 -5.20 11.56
CA ARG A 178 -15.54 -4.08 12.49
C ARG A 178 -15.45 -4.52 13.96
N LEU A 179 -16.05 -5.64 14.30
CA LEU A 179 -15.94 -6.22 15.66
C LEU A 179 -14.50 -6.62 15.98
N ALA A 180 -13.78 -7.21 15.02
CA ALA A 180 -12.37 -7.57 15.18
C ALA A 180 -11.48 -6.33 15.37
N LEU A 181 -11.77 -5.23 14.66
CA LEU A 181 -11.09 -3.94 14.87
C LEU A 181 -11.32 -3.39 16.28
N ASP A 182 -12.54 -3.59 16.84
CA ASP A 182 -12.84 -3.24 18.23
C ASP A 182 -12.05 -4.06 19.23
N GLU A 183 -11.83 -5.35 18.94
CA GLU A 183 -11.00 -6.21 19.80
C GLU A 183 -9.55 -5.73 19.81
N VAL A 184 -8.98 -5.39 18.63
CA VAL A 184 -7.61 -4.84 18.53
C VAL A 184 -7.51 -3.53 19.31
N TYR A 185 -8.47 -2.62 19.12
CA TYR A 185 -8.49 -1.34 19.82
C TYR A 185 -8.57 -1.51 21.34
N LYS A 186 -9.46 -2.40 21.82
CA LYS A 186 -9.64 -2.69 23.27
C LYS A 186 -8.40 -3.35 23.89
N ALA A 187 -7.72 -4.22 23.13
CA ALA A 187 -6.46 -4.84 23.58
C ALA A 187 -5.36 -3.80 23.77
N GLY A 188 -5.38 -2.75 22.97
CA GLY A 188 -4.45 -1.64 23.03
C GLY A 188 -3.05 -1.97 22.50
N PRO A 189 -2.16 -0.95 22.40
CA PRO A 189 -0.79 -1.10 21.94
C PRO A 189 0.08 -1.82 22.96
N TYR A 190 0.91 -2.78 22.49
CA TYR A 190 1.83 -3.50 23.36
C TYR A 190 3.05 -4.08 22.64
N GLY A 191 4.20 -4.03 23.28
CA GLY A 191 5.42 -4.74 22.88
C GLY A 191 6.15 -4.16 21.67
N GLY A 192 6.97 -5.00 21.05
CA GLY A 192 7.77 -4.65 19.87
C GLY A 192 6.99 -4.78 18.57
N THR A 193 7.69 -4.56 17.42
CA THR A 193 7.11 -4.52 16.07
C THR A 193 7.61 -5.70 15.24
N ASN A 194 6.79 -6.76 15.08
CA ASN A 194 7.11 -7.97 14.34
C ASN A 194 6.43 -7.99 12.96
N MET A 195 6.90 -7.17 12.05
CA MET A 195 6.38 -7.11 10.68
C MET A 195 6.51 -8.45 9.94
N VAL A 196 7.52 -9.26 10.29
CA VAL A 196 7.74 -10.58 9.67
C VAL A 196 6.56 -11.51 9.91
N GLU A 197 6.14 -11.62 11.17
CA GLU A 197 4.98 -12.45 11.52
C GLU A 197 3.69 -11.88 10.96
N GLY A 198 3.50 -10.55 10.98
CA GLY A 198 2.33 -9.89 10.39
C GLY A 198 2.15 -10.26 8.93
N ILE A 199 3.17 -10.02 8.08
CA ILE A 199 3.16 -10.34 6.66
C ILE A 199 2.97 -11.85 6.43
N ARG A 200 3.68 -12.71 7.14
CA ARG A 200 3.55 -14.18 6.97
C ARG A 200 2.17 -14.69 7.33
N THR A 201 1.55 -14.16 8.39
CA THR A 201 0.18 -14.53 8.76
C THR A 201 -0.80 -14.11 7.68
N GLY A 202 -0.66 -12.91 7.12
CA GLY A 202 -1.47 -12.44 6.00
C GLY A 202 -1.29 -13.32 4.75
N ILE A 203 -0.06 -13.67 4.37
CA ILE A 203 0.23 -14.61 3.26
C ILE A 203 -0.50 -15.95 3.50
N THR A 204 -0.41 -16.49 4.72
CA THR A 204 -1.01 -17.78 5.07
C THR A 204 -2.52 -17.76 4.82
N GLU A 205 -3.20 -16.70 5.24
CA GLU A 205 -4.65 -16.55 5.03
C GLU A 205 -5.01 -16.33 3.56
N LEU A 206 -4.31 -15.43 2.86
CA LEU A 206 -4.56 -15.12 1.44
C LEU A 206 -4.29 -16.33 0.52
N MET A 207 -3.41 -17.24 0.92
CA MET A 207 -3.13 -18.46 0.18
C MET A 207 -4.05 -19.62 0.55
N GLY A 208 -4.95 -19.44 1.52
CA GLY A 208 -5.84 -20.47 2.02
C GLY A 208 -5.12 -21.61 2.74
N LEU A 209 -4.01 -21.29 3.41
CA LEU A 209 -3.23 -22.23 4.22
C LEU A 209 -3.55 -22.12 5.72
N GLY A 210 -4.36 -21.13 6.10
CA GLY A 210 -4.85 -20.89 7.45
C GLY A 210 -6.32 -21.23 7.59
N SER A 211 -7.07 -20.28 8.18
CA SER A 211 -8.51 -20.45 8.44
C SER A 211 -9.39 -20.02 7.25
N SER A 212 -8.83 -19.27 6.29
CA SER A 212 -9.56 -18.76 5.14
C SER A 212 -9.54 -19.75 3.97
N GLU A 213 -10.65 -19.84 3.25
CA GLU A 213 -10.72 -20.63 2.02
C GLU A 213 -9.95 -19.96 0.88
N LYS A 214 -9.18 -20.73 0.13
CA LYS A 214 -8.44 -20.25 -1.04
C LYS A 214 -9.38 -19.89 -2.20
N LYS A 215 -9.28 -18.65 -2.70
CA LYS A 215 -9.83 -18.20 -3.97
C LYS A 215 -8.71 -17.98 -4.97
N THR A 216 -8.73 -18.70 -6.09
CA THR A 216 -7.68 -18.63 -7.11
C THR A 216 -7.85 -17.47 -8.08
N ASP A 217 -9.07 -16.99 -8.24
CA ASP A 217 -9.49 -15.91 -9.12
C ASP A 217 -9.49 -14.52 -8.44
N ALA A 218 -9.19 -14.48 -7.14
CA ALA A 218 -9.13 -13.22 -6.40
C ALA A 218 -7.76 -12.54 -6.50
N VAL A 219 -7.79 -11.23 -6.70
CA VAL A 219 -6.62 -10.35 -6.48
C VAL A 219 -6.30 -10.33 -4.98
N LYS A 220 -5.04 -10.58 -4.63
CA LYS A 220 -4.60 -10.71 -3.23
C LYS A 220 -3.74 -9.54 -2.82
N VAL A 221 -4.13 -8.87 -1.74
CA VAL A 221 -3.48 -7.64 -1.27
C VAL A 221 -3.33 -7.67 0.25
N GLU A 222 -2.20 -7.19 0.74
CA GLU A 222 -1.99 -6.83 2.13
C GLU A 222 -1.91 -5.31 2.26
N PHE A 223 -2.63 -4.74 3.21
CA PHE A 223 -2.50 -3.35 3.63
C PHE A 223 -1.82 -3.32 4.98
N LEU A 224 -0.54 -2.96 4.99
CA LEU A 224 0.29 -2.84 6.19
C LEU A 224 0.29 -1.39 6.67
N LEU A 225 -0.30 -1.15 7.84
CA LEU A 225 -0.28 0.13 8.54
C LEU A 225 0.73 0.00 9.69
N THR A 226 1.66 0.94 9.78
CA THR A 226 2.71 0.93 10.82
C THR A 226 3.24 2.34 11.07
N ASP A 227 3.57 2.64 12.33
CA ASP A 227 4.17 3.91 12.74
C ASP A 227 5.69 3.83 12.95
N GLY A 228 6.30 2.67 12.66
CA GLY A 228 7.69 2.44 12.99
C GLY A 228 8.45 1.52 12.04
N PHE A 229 9.45 0.90 12.60
CA PHE A 229 10.37 -0.04 11.95
C PHE A 229 10.37 -1.37 12.71
N PRO A 230 10.76 -2.49 12.08
CA PRO A 230 10.76 -3.77 12.75
C PRO A 230 11.82 -3.82 13.86
N THR A 231 11.40 -4.27 15.05
CA THR A 231 12.24 -4.46 16.23
C THR A 231 12.28 -5.93 16.67
N MET A 232 11.61 -6.81 15.94
CA MET A 232 11.47 -8.24 16.22
C MET A 232 11.78 -9.06 14.96
N PRO A 233 12.26 -10.31 15.11
CA PRO A 233 12.50 -11.02 16.36
C PRO A 233 13.86 -10.75 17.02
N ILE A 234 14.84 -10.19 16.28
CA ILE A 234 16.26 -10.12 16.72
C ILE A 234 16.49 -8.99 17.72
N GLY A 235 15.87 -7.82 17.51
CA GLY A 235 16.00 -6.66 18.40
C GLY A 235 15.28 -6.82 19.74
N GLY A 236 14.52 -7.91 19.93
CA GLY A 236 13.81 -8.22 21.18
C GLY A 236 12.77 -7.19 21.57
N GLY A 237 12.20 -6.49 20.60
CA GLY A 237 11.19 -5.45 20.80
C GLY A 237 11.74 -4.09 21.25
N GLN A 238 13.03 -3.99 21.55
CA GLN A 238 13.61 -2.79 22.15
C GLN A 238 14.41 -1.92 21.19
N ARG A 239 14.90 -2.50 20.09
CA ARG A 239 15.74 -1.78 19.12
C ARG A 239 15.54 -2.29 17.72
N ALA A 240 15.69 -1.40 16.74
CA ALA A 240 15.80 -1.80 15.35
C ALA A 240 17.12 -2.51 15.09
N THR A 241 17.08 -3.58 14.29
CA THR A 241 18.27 -4.21 13.77
C THR A 241 18.22 -4.29 12.25
N PRO A 242 19.36 -4.21 11.54
CA PRO A 242 19.37 -4.44 10.10
C PRO A 242 18.80 -5.82 9.73
N GLN A 243 19.01 -6.81 10.57
CA GLN A 243 18.52 -8.18 10.38
C GLN A 243 17.00 -8.25 10.41
N ASP A 244 16.33 -7.57 11.36
CA ASP A 244 14.87 -7.51 11.41
C ASP A 244 14.29 -6.84 10.16
N THR A 245 14.94 -5.77 9.71
CA THR A 245 14.59 -5.11 8.44
C THR A 245 14.70 -6.06 7.25
N ASP A 246 15.80 -6.78 7.14
CA ASP A 246 16.05 -7.73 6.04
C ASP A 246 15.08 -8.93 6.10
N LEU A 247 14.72 -9.40 7.29
CA LEU A 247 13.71 -10.45 7.49
C LEU A 247 12.32 -9.99 7.05
N ALA A 248 11.92 -8.76 7.38
CA ALA A 248 10.63 -8.20 6.95
C ALA A 248 10.57 -8.03 5.41
N ILE A 249 11.64 -7.53 4.80
CA ILE A 249 11.78 -7.43 3.34
C ILE A 249 11.73 -8.81 2.67
N ASN A 250 12.34 -9.82 3.27
CA ASN A 250 12.31 -11.20 2.78
C ASN A 250 10.90 -11.81 2.88
N ALA A 251 10.14 -11.52 3.94
CA ALA A 251 8.73 -11.93 4.04
C ALA A 251 7.90 -11.31 2.92
N ALA A 252 8.09 -10.03 2.62
CA ALA A 252 7.42 -9.36 1.51
C ALA A 252 7.82 -9.92 0.13
N ARG A 253 9.08 -10.37 -0.03
CA ARG A 253 9.50 -11.08 -1.25
C ARG A 253 8.75 -12.39 -1.44
N LEU A 254 8.44 -13.11 -0.35
CA LEU A 254 7.59 -14.31 -0.42
C LEU A 254 6.17 -13.94 -0.83
N ALA A 255 5.60 -12.84 -0.29
CA ALA A 255 4.29 -12.32 -0.73
C ALA A 255 4.28 -12.06 -2.24
N GLY A 256 5.27 -11.33 -2.76
CA GLY A 256 5.39 -11.04 -4.19
C GLY A 256 5.49 -12.29 -5.07
N ARG A 257 6.23 -13.32 -4.64
CA ARG A 257 6.29 -14.62 -5.34
C ARG A 257 4.96 -15.37 -5.33
N ALA A 258 4.14 -15.15 -4.31
CA ALA A 258 2.80 -15.70 -4.20
C ALA A 258 1.73 -14.85 -4.95
N GLY A 259 2.14 -13.78 -5.66
CA GLY A 259 1.24 -12.86 -6.33
C GLY A 259 0.48 -11.92 -5.40
N ILE A 260 0.96 -11.75 -4.16
CA ILE A 260 0.38 -10.89 -3.15
C ILE A 260 1.14 -9.56 -3.12
N LYS A 261 0.44 -8.45 -3.27
CA LYS A 261 1.01 -7.10 -3.14
C LYS A 261 0.87 -6.60 -1.72
N VAL A 262 1.94 -6.06 -1.16
CA VAL A 262 1.92 -5.43 0.16
C VAL A 262 2.02 -3.92 0.00
N HIS A 263 0.91 -3.22 0.22
CA HIS A 263 0.85 -1.76 0.25
C HIS A 263 1.15 -1.28 1.67
N VAL A 264 2.18 -0.47 1.83
CA VAL A 264 2.65 -0.02 3.14
C VAL A 264 2.28 1.43 3.36
N PHE A 265 1.59 1.69 4.46
CA PHE A 265 1.27 3.03 4.96
C PHE A 265 2.16 3.32 6.17
N ALA A 266 3.14 4.19 5.98
CA ALA A 266 4.10 4.58 7.01
C ALA A 266 3.61 5.85 7.72
N LEU A 267 3.25 5.72 9.00
CA LEU A 267 2.52 6.73 9.75
C LEU A 267 3.43 7.49 10.71
N GLY A 268 3.55 8.81 10.51
CA GLY A 268 4.28 9.68 11.42
C GLY A 268 5.79 9.73 11.20
N GLU A 269 6.45 10.54 12.01
CA GLU A 269 7.84 10.93 11.82
C GLU A 269 8.82 9.76 11.93
N GLU A 270 8.58 8.81 12.82
CA GLU A 270 9.49 7.69 13.04
C GLU A 270 9.53 6.73 11.85
N ALA A 271 8.36 6.35 11.33
CA ALA A 271 8.29 5.52 10.12
C ALA A 271 8.89 6.21 8.90
N LEU A 272 8.79 7.55 8.83
CA LEU A 272 9.36 8.34 7.74
C LEU A 272 10.86 8.56 7.87
N SER A 273 11.39 8.61 9.10
CA SER A 273 12.83 8.77 9.36
C SER A 273 13.61 7.50 9.03
N PHE A 274 12.99 6.32 9.16
CA PHE A 274 13.61 5.02 8.92
C PHE A 274 12.82 4.18 7.88
N PRO A 275 12.62 4.65 6.67
CA PRO A 275 11.69 4.06 5.70
C PRO A 275 12.21 2.78 5.03
N ARG A 276 13.43 2.33 5.32
CA ARG A 276 14.08 1.20 4.62
C ARG A 276 13.24 -0.06 4.61
N ALA A 277 12.65 -0.43 5.74
CA ALA A 277 11.78 -1.61 5.83
C ALA A 277 10.52 -1.42 4.98
N ALA A 278 9.79 -0.33 5.19
CA ALA A 278 8.53 -0.01 4.51
C ALA A 278 8.70 0.07 2.98
N VAL A 279 9.72 0.80 2.51
CA VAL A 279 10.06 0.91 1.08
C VAL A 279 10.49 -0.45 0.52
N GLY A 280 11.31 -1.20 1.25
CA GLY A 280 11.79 -2.52 0.84
C GLY A 280 10.66 -3.55 0.73
N ILE A 281 9.73 -3.56 1.70
CA ILE A 281 8.53 -4.40 1.71
C ILE A 281 7.67 -4.11 0.47
N ALA A 282 7.30 -2.86 0.25
CA ALA A 282 6.50 -2.45 -0.90
C ALA A 282 7.18 -2.84 -2.21
N LYS A 283 8.46 -2.53 -2.38
CA LYS A 283 9.23 -2.83 -3.59
C LYS A 283 9.32 -4.34 -3.88
N GLN A 284 9.58 -5.17 -2.87
CA GLN A 284 9.80 -6.61 -3.07
C GLN A 284 8.50 -7.39 -3.32
N SER A 285 7.37 -6.87 -2.84
CA SER A 285 6.04 -7.46 -3.10
C SER A 285 5.37 -6.92 -4.37
N GLY A 286 5.91 -5.87 -4.99
CA GLY A 286 5.25 -5.16 -6.09
C GLY A 286 4.08 -4.28 -5.64
N GLY A 287 4.00 -3.97 -4.35
CA GLY A 287 3.06 -3.02 -3.77
C GLY A 287 3.56 -1.58 -3.79
N THR A 288 2.94 -0.71 -3.00
CA THR A 288 3.25 0.71 -2.94
C THR A 288 3.66 1.14 -1.53
N TYR A 289 4.53 2.14 -1.45
CA TYR A 289 4.88 2.82 -0.21
C TYR A 289 4.19 4.18 -0.17
N THR A 290 3.39 4.41 0.87
CA THR A 290 2.64 5.65 1.07
C THR A 290 3.07 6.29 2.39
N PRO A 291 3.89 7.36 2.32
CA PRO A 291 4.27 8.11 3.50
C PRO A 291 3.12 9.00 3.99
N VAL A 292 2.84 8.98 5.28
CA VAL A 292 1.78 9.76 5.93
C VAL A 292 2.41 10.55 7.08
N SER A 293 2.65 11.84 6.88
CA SER A 293 3.41 12.67 7.82
C SER A 293 2.73 12.82 9.18
N ARG A 294 1.42 13.05 9.19
CA ARG A 294 0.62 13.03 10.41
C ARG A 294 -0.23 11.77 10.40
N PRO A 295 -0.14 10.89 11.42
CA PRO A 295 -0.86 9.62 11.42
C PRO A 295 -2.35 9.75 11.11
N VAL A 296 -2.99 10.83 11.56
CA VAL A 296 -4.40 11.09 11.26
C VAL A 296 -4.71 11.29 9.78
N ASP A 297 -3.75 11.74 8.98
CA ASP A 297 -3.96 11.98 7.55
C ASP A 297 -4.22 10.66 6.77
N ILE A 298 -3.97 9.49 7.41
CA ILE A 298 -4.36 8.18 6.88
C ILE A 298 -5.85 8.12 6.55
N LEU A 299 -6.68 8.85 7.27
CA LEU A 299 -8.13 8.87 7.07
C LEU A 299 -8.52 9.41 5.68
N SER A 300 -7.78 10.39 5.17
CA SER A 300 -7.98 10.91 3.81
C SER A 300 -7.29 10.07 2.75
N VAL A 301 -6.20 9.41 3.10
CA VAL A 301 -5.47 8.51 2.19
C VAL A 301 -6.33 7.31 1.83
N VAL A 302 -6.94 6.65 2.83
CA VAL A 302 -7.77 5.45 2.60
C VAL A 302 -9.03 5.74 1.79
N GLU A 303 -9.55 6.96 1.81
CA GLU A 303 -10.70 7.37 0.99
C GLU A 303 -10.41 7.30 -0.52
N ASN A 304 -9.16 7.28 -0.92
CA ASN A 304 -8.72 7.27 -2.30
C ASN A 304 -8.06 5.94 -2.74
N ILE A 305 -8.00 4.95 -1.85
CA ILE A 305 -7.39 3.66 -2.17
C ILE A 305 -8.30 2.87 -3.10
N SER A 306 -7.72 2.34 -4.17
CA SER A 306 -8.35 1.30 -4.97
C SER A 306 -7.86 -0.06 -4.52
N ALA A 307 -8.76 -0.94 -4.11
CA ALA A 307 -8.43 -2.34 -3.78
C ALA A 307 -7.83 -3.07 -5.01
N VAL A 308 -8.20 -2.63 -6.21
CA VAL A 308 -7.59 -3.06 -7.46
C VAL A 308 -6.44 -2.11 -7.77
N GLY A 309 -5.23 -2.57 -7.49
CA GLY A 309 -4.01 -1.79 -7.72
C GLY A 309 -3.74 -1.54 -9.22
N VAL A 310 -2.84 -0.62 -9.48
CA VAL A 310 -2.30 -0.38 -10.83
C VAL A 310 -1.04 -1.25 -10.98
N ASP A 311 -1.07 -2.21 -11.91
CA ASP A 311 0.07 -3.10 -12.16
C ASP A 311 1.15 -2.42 -12.97
N TYR A 312 0.71 -1.58 -13.90
CA TYR A 312 1.60 -1.04 -14.90
C TYR A 312 1.10 0.32 -15.39
N VAL A 313 2.00 1.29 -15.44
CA VAL A 313 1.79 2.56 -16.11
C VAL A 313 2.95 2.75 -17.08
N GLN A 314 2.65 3.15 -18.31
CA GLN A 314 3.63 3.54 -19.29
C GLN A 314 3.25 4.89 -19.87
N ILE A 315 4.19 5.79 -19.91
CA ILE A 315 4.02 7.12 -20.49
C ILE A 315 5.02 7.26 -21.63
N VAL A 316 4.52 7.61 -22.79
CA VAL A 316 5.32 7.70 -24.02
C VAL A 316 4.99 9.03 -24.72
N ASN A 317 6.01 9.78 -25.06
CA ASN A 317 5.87 10.85 -26.04
C ASN A 317 5.87 10.23 -27.45
N GLN A 318 4.70 10.15 -28.06
CA GLN A 318 4.53 9.55 -29.38
C GLN A 318 5.26 10.34 -30.49
N THR A 319 5.44 11.65 -30.30
CA THR A 319 6.14 12.50 -31.28
C THR A 319 7.62 12.20 -31.34
N SER A 320 8.28 11.94 -30.21
CA SER A 320 9.70 11.61 -30.14
C SER A 320 9.98 10.10 -30.01
N GLY A 321 8.96 9.28 -29.74
CA GLY A 321 9.09 7.85 -29.46
C GLY A 321 9.71 7.54 -28.10
N GLN A 322 10.00 8.56 -27.27
CA GLN A 322 10.70 8.39 -25.99
C GLN A 322 9.74 8.07 -24.86
N LYS A 323 10.18 7.16 -23.98
CA LYS A 323 9.45 6.80 -22.75
C LYS A 323 9.78 7.74 -21.60
N ALA A 324 8.82 7.93 -20.70
CA ALA A 324 9.04 8.67 -19.47
C ALA A 324 10.11 8.03 -18.59
N SER A 325 10.81 8.88 -17.87
CA SER A 325 11.72 8.53 -16.77
C SER A 325 11.11 8.88 -15.42
N GLN A 326 11.71 8.38 -14.34
CA GLN A 326 11.31 8.69 -12.96
C GLN A 326 9.82 8.47 -12.67
N LEU A 327 9.22 7.45 -13.32
CA LEU A 327 7.83 7.11 -13.09
C LEU A 327 7.61 6.67 -11.63
N ARG A 328 6.65 7.30 -10.96
CA ARG A 328 6.16 6.94 -9.63
C ARG A 328 4.66 6.68 -9.74
N VAL A 329 4.22 5.60 -9.11
CA VAL A 329 2.80 5.24 -9.01
C VAL A 329 2.49 5.01 -7.54
N ALA A 330 1.48 5.69 -7.02
CA ALA A 330 1.03 5.57 -5.63
C ALA A 330 -0.12 4.56 -5.49
N ALA A 331 -0.40 4.12 -4.25
CA ALA A 331 -1.43 3.12 -3.96
C ALA A 331 -2.85 3.54 -4.37
N ASP A 332 -3.11 4.84 -4.37
CA ASP A 332 -4.38 5.44 -4.77
C ASP A 332 -4.53 5.62 -6.30
N GLY A 333 -3.57 5.09 -7.07
CA GLY A 333 -3.53 5.17 -8.51
C GLY A 333 -2.98 6.49 -9.07
N PHE A 334 -2.55 7.44 -8.24
CA PHE A 334 -1.83 8.61 -8.72
C PHE A 334 -0.50 8.23 -9.33
N PHE A 335 -0.17 8.84 -10.46
CA PHE A 335 1.13 8.70 -11.09
C PHE A 335 1.76 10.04 -11.40
N SER A 336 3.10 10.07 -11.44
CA SER A 336 3.89 11.19 -11.91
C SER A 336 5.16 10.71 -12.60
N ALA A 337 5.59 11.41 -13.65
CA ALA A 337 6.79 11.07 -14.40
C ALA A 337 7.37 12.28 -15.12
N ALA A 338 8.66 12.21 -15.48
CA ALA A 338 9.29 13.15 -16.38
C ALA A 338 9.33 12.55 -17.81
N VAL A 339 8.78 13.26 -18.75
CA VAL A 339 8.66 12.82 -20.17
C VAL A 339 9.56 13.69 -21.03
N PRO A 340 10.50 13.12 -21.80
CA PRO A 340 11.28 13.88 -22.77
C PRO A 340 10.39 14.51 -23.85
N ALA A 341 10.60 15.80 -24.13
CA ALA A 341 9.86 16.56 -25.14
C ALA A 341 10.81 17.14 -26.17
N ILE A 342 10.30 17.35 -27.39
CA ILE A 342 10.99 18.04 -28.49
C ILE A 342 10.31 19.39 -28.74
N GLU A 343 11.02 20.29 -29.37
CA GLU A 343 10.51 21.60 -29.74
C GLU A 343 9.23 21.50 -30.55
N GLY A 344 8.22 22.33 -30.23
CA GLY A 344 6.91 22.36 -30.85
C GLY A 344 5.91 21.38 -30.26
N ARG A 345 5.03 20.85 -31.10
CA ARG A 345 3.91 20.01 -30.70
C ARG A 345 4.36 18.60 -30.29
N ASN A 346 3.98 18.17 -29.09
CA ASN A 346 4.21 16.82 -28.57
C ASN A 346 2.88 16.17 -28.21
N GLN A 347 2.71 14.91 -28.60
CA GLN A 347 1.62 14.05 -28.15
C GLN A 347 2.14 13.08 -27.10
N ILE A 348 1.56 13.10 -25.90
CA ILE A 348 1.95 12.24 -24.79
C ILE A 348 0.80 11.30 -24.50
N ASP A 349 1.07 10.01 -24.59
CA ASP A 349 0.14 8.93 -24.29
C ASP A 349 0.48 8.30 -22.95
N VAL A 350 -0.53 8.04 -22.14
CA VAL A 350 -0.45 7.29 -20.89
C VAL A 350 -1.26 6.03 -21.02
N PHE A 351 -0.61 4.88 -20.86
CA PHE A 351 -1.23 3.57 -20.82
C PHE A 351 -1.16 3.04 -19.39
N ALA A 352 -2.23 2.44 -18.91
CA ALA A 352 -2.24 1.76 -17.63
C ALA A 352 -2.89 0.40 -17.73
N ARG A 353 -2.41 -0.54 -16.92
CA ARG A 353 -3.03 -1.84 -16.68
C ARG A 353 -3.26 -1.99 -15.18
N ALA A 354 -4.47 -2.33 -14.82
CA ALA A 354 -4.83 -2.62 -13.45
C ALA A 354 -4.62 -4.09 -13.10
N SER A 355 -4.59 -4.40 -11.81
CA SER A 355 -4.35 -5.76 -11.30
C SER A 355 -5.46 -6.75 -11.65
N ASP A 356 -6.64 -6.27 -12.02
CA ASP A 356 -7.74 -7.05 -12.56
C ASP A 356 -7.60 -7.37 -14.06
N GLY A 357 -6.49 -6.94 -14.68
CA GLY A 357 -6.20 -7.12 -16.11
C GLY A 357 -6.84 -6.06 -17.00
N SER A 358 -7.65 -5.13 -16.48
CA SER A 358 -8.24 -4.04 -17.25
C SER A 358 -7.17 -3.06 -17.74
N ASN A 359 -7.36 -2.52 -18.94
CA ASN A 359 -6.43 -1.57 -19.55
C ASN A 359 -7.13 -0.22 -19.74
N GLY A 360 -6.35 0.85 -19.64
CA GLY A 360 -6.80 2.20 -19.89
C GLY A 360 -5.77 3.03 -20.64
N LYS A 361 -6.26 4.06 -21.32
CA LYS A 361 -5.41 5.00 -22.04
C LYS A 361 -5.97 6.41 -21.91
N ASP A 362 -5.08 7.39 -21.78
CA ASP A 362 -5.38 8.80 -21.96
C ASP A 362 -4.26 9.48 -22.77
N SER A 363 -4.58 10.59 -23.44
CA SER A 363 -3.64 11.27 -24.31
C SER A 363 -3.81 12.77 -24.19
N ILE A 364 -2.67 13.47 -24.15
CA ILE A 364 -2.63 14.94 -24.22
C ILE A 364 -1.73 15.41 -25.34
N THR A 365 -2.03 16.58 -25.86
CA THR A 365 -1.14 17.31 -26.78
C THR A 365 -0.67 18.58 -26.09
N ILE A 366 0.64 18.82 -26.10
CA ILE A 366 1.26 20.03 -25.56
C ILE A 366 2.13 20.70 -26.63
N ASN A 367 2.41 21.97 -26.44
CA ASN A 367 3.42 22.70 -27.23
C ASN A 367 4.63 22.98 -26.33
N TYR A 368 5.77 22.37 -26.64
CA TYR A 368 7.01 22.56 -25.90
C TYR A 368 7.85 23.66 -26.55
N GLN A 369 8.35 24.57 -25.74
CA GLN A 369 9.28 25.61 -26.16
C GLN A 369 10.52 25.55 -25.29
N SER A 370 11.68 25.38 -25.92
CA SER A 370 12.98 25.44 -25.23
C SER A 370 13.21 26.88 -24.78
N GLY A 371 13.00 27.15 -23.52
CA GLY A 371 13.10 28.51 -22.97
C GLY A 371 14.40 28.73 -22.19
N ASN A 372 14.97 29.91 -22.36
CA ASN A 372 16.11 30.40 -21.55
C ASN A 372 15.66 30.93 -20.18
N GLN A 373 14.44 30.64 -19.75
CA GLN A 373 13.95 31.03 -18.42
C GLN A 373 13.97 29.82 -17.49
N LYS A 374 14.90 29.84 -16.53
CA LYS A 374 14.85 28.95 -15.35
C LYS A 374 13.47 29.07 -14.73
N SER A 375 12.66 28.02 -14.85
CA SER A 375 11.38 28.01 -14.16
C SER A 375 11.65 27.94 -12.65
N LEU A 376 11.14 28.90 -11.92
CA LEU A 376 11.30 29.02 -10.46
C LEU A 376 10.90 27.71 -9.76
N GLU A 377 9.93 26.98 -10.30
CA GLU A 377 9.46 25.69 -9.77
C GLU A 377 10.48 24.56 -9.94
N LEU A 378 11.21 24.52 -11.03
CA LEU A 378 12.26 23.53 -11.25
C LEU A 378 13.49 23.83 -10.38
N GLU A 379 13.84 25.09 -10.21
CA GLU A 379 14.89 25.52 -9.27
C GLU A 379 14.55 25.12 -7.83
N VAL A 380 13.31 25.37 -7.39
CA VAL A 380 12.81 24.97 -6.08
C VAL A 380 12.80 23.44 -5.94
N PHE A 381 12.43 22.70 -6.98
CA PHE A 381 12.43 21.22 -6.97
C PHE A 381 13.86 20.66 -6.92
N LEU A 382 14.77 21.18 -7.75
CA LEU A 382 16.18 20.78 -7.77
C LEU A 382 16.92 21.20 -6.50
N GLU A 383 16.60 22.38 -5.93
CA GLU A 383 17.11 22.77 -4.61
C GLU A 383 16.58 21.86 -3.50
N ARG A 384 15.32 21.47 -3.58
CA ARG A 384 14.72 20.55 -2.60
C ARG A 384 15.31 19.14 -2.72
N GLU A 385 15.54 18.65 -3.93
CA GLU A 385 16.20 17.36 -4.17
C GLU A 385 17.68 17.40 -3.72
N LYS A 386 18.37 18.50 -3.98
CA LYS A 386 19.75 18.74 -3.53
C LYS A 386 19.83 18.84 -2.01
N LYS A 387 18.87 19.52 -1.38
CA LYS A 387 18.75 19.64 0.06
C LYS A 387 18.47 18.30 0.74
N LEU A 388 17.54 17.50 0.17
CA LEU A 388 17.25 16.13 0.61
C LEU A 388 18.47 15.23 0.44
N LYS A 389 19.20 15.35 -0.65
CA LYS A 389 20.41 14.56 -0.90
C LYS A 389 21.55 14.91 0.08
N LEU A 390 21.72 16.21 0.38
CA LEU A 390 22.65 16.69 1.40
C LEU A 390 22.25 16.25 2.81
N GLU A 391 20.95 16.22 3.08
CA GLU A 391 20.43 15.79 4.39
C GLU A 391 20.59 14.29 4.59
N VAL A 392 20.33 13.50 3.55
CA VAL A 392 20.61 12.04 3.53
C VAL A 392 22.12 11.75 3.69
N GLU A 393 22.97 12.54 3.04
CA GLU A 393 24.43 12.41 3.17
C GLU A 393 24.92 12.82 4.56
N ARG A 394 24.34 13.86 5.14
CA ARG A 394 24.62 14.30 6.51
C ARG A 394 24.17 13.29 7.54
N LEU A 395 22.97 12.71 7.36
CA LEU A 395 22.47 11.64 8.21
C LEU A 395 23.32 10.38 8.09
N GLY A 396 23.78 10.04 6.90
CA GLY A 396 24.71 8.91 6.67
C GLY A 396 26.05 9.13 7.37
N LYS A 397 26.60 10.34 7.36
CA LYS A 397 27.83 10.69 8.10
C LYS A 397 27.61 10.64 9.60
N SER A 398 26.49 11.18 10.09
CA SER A 398 26.13 11.11 11.51
C SER A 398 25.95 9.68 12.00
N GLN A 399 25.36 8.78 11.19
CA GLN A 399 25.26 7.37 11.51
C GLN A 399 26.63 6.69 11.58
N ALA A 400 27.57 7.02 10.70
CA ALA A 400 28.92 6.49 10.71
C ALA A 400 29.72 6.95 11.96
N GLU A 401 29.53 8.22 12.37
CA GLU A 401 30.13 8.78 13.60
C GLU A 401 29.56 8.11 14.86
N ILE A 402 28.23 7.94 14.94
CA ILE A 402 27.58 7.22 16.04
C ILE A 402 28.06 5.76 16.11
N GLN A 403 28.21 5.10 14.97
CA GLN A 403 28.70 3.73 14.90
C GLN A 403 30.15 3.64 15.42
N GLN A 404 31.01 4.61 15.09
CA GLN A 404 32.38 4.70 15.60
C GLN A 404 32.42 4.98 17.11
N ASP A 405 31.55 5.83 17.62
CA ASP A 405 31.48 6.14 19.06
C ASP A 405 30.96 4.94 19.87
N ILE A 406 29.99 4.18 19.33
CA ILE A 406 29.54 2.91 19.92
C ILE A 406 30.66 1.88 19.97
N GLU A 407 31.45 1.75 18.90
CA GLU A 407 32.56 0.82 18.83
C GLU A 407 33.69 1.22 19.79
N ARG A 408 34.01 2.53 19.89
CA ARG A 408 34.97 3.04 20.91
C ARG A 408 34.49 2.77 22.34
N GLY A 409 33.22 3.08 22.63
CA GLY A 409 32.62 2.81 23.94
C GLY A 409 32.64 1.33 24.32
N ARG A 410 32.49 0.44 23.32
CA ARG A 410 32.59 -1.02 23.50
C ARG A 410 34.02 -1.47 23.78
N GLN A 411 35.03 -0.92 23.09
CA GLN A 411 36.44 -1.20 23.32
C GLN A 411 36.88 -0.72 24.70
N ASP A 412 36.52 0.52 25.08
CA ASP A 412 36.80 1.05 26.43
C ASP A 412 36.15 0.22 27.55
N GLY A 413 34.93 -0.29 27.30
CA GLY A 413 34.24 -1.19 28.24
C GLY A 413 34.94 -2.51 28.41
N LEU A 414 35.47 -3.10 27.34
CA LEU A 414 36.24 -4.33 27.35
C LEU A 414 37.59 -4.15 28.08
N GLU A 415 38.29 -3.05 27.83
CA GLU A 415 39.55 -2.75 28.52
C GLU A 415 39.36 -2.53 30.03
N ARG A 416 38.30 -1.86 30.46
CA ARG A 416 37.95 -1.70 31.89
C ARG A 416 37.61 -3.04 32.55
N SER A 417 36.90 -3.91 31.85
CA SER A 417 36.54 -5.24 32.34
C SER A 417 37.78 -6.13 32.50
N GLN A 418 38.75 -6.03 31.59
CA GLN A 418 40.02 -6.77 31.70
C GLN A 418 40.92 -6.26 32.81
N ARG A 419 40.88 -4.96 33.17
CA ARG A 419 41.62 -4.38 34.29
C ARG A 419 41.04 -4.69 35.67
N GLN A 420 39.81 -5.20 35.75
CA GLN A 420 39.10 -5.49 37.00
C GLN A 420 39.14 -6.98 37.39
N LEU A 421 39.83 -7.84 36.63
CA LEU A 421 40.04 -9.24 37.04
C LEU A 421 41.08 -9.26 38.14
N PRO A 422 40.74 -9.69 39.38
CA PRO A 422 41.71 -9.83 40.45
C PRO A 422 42.70 -10.94 40.11
N VAL A 423 43.98 -10.60 40.17
CA VAL A 423 45.04 -11.62 40.14
C VAL A 423 44.98 -12.37 41.47
N GLU A 424 44.38 -13.56 41.48
CA GLU A 424 44.51 -14.49 42.61
C GLU A 424 45.97 -14.92 42.70
N GLN A 425 46.66 -14.31 43.66
CA GLN A 425 47.98 -14.79 44.08
C GLN A 425 47.77 -16.14 44.81
N GLY A 426 48.24 -17.20 44.17
CA GLY A 426 48.28 -18.52 44.77
C GLY A 426 49.12 -18.51 46.04
N THR A 427 48.49 -18.73 47.17
CA THR A 427 49.12 -18.99 48.44
C THR A 427 49.60 -20.44 48.40
N GLN A 428 50.94 -20.68 48.29
CA GLN A 428 51.53 -21.94 48.59
C GLN A 428 51.45 -22.16 50.12
N VAL A 429 50.78 -23.22 50.51
CA VAL A 429 50.82 -23.75 51.88
C VAL A 429 51.89 -24.83 51.90
N GLN A 430 52.89 -24.63 52.81
CA GLN A 430 53.84 -25.67 53.24
C GLN A 430 53.11 -26.71 54.06
#